data_5b6a25d64cb7aac13318bb17ebfcfbce
#
_entry.id   5b6a25d64cb7aac13318bb17ebfcfbce
#
_cell.length_a   1.000
_cell.length_b   1.000
_cell.length_c   1.000
_cell.angle_alpha   90.00
_cell.angle_beta   90.00
_cell.angle_gamma   90.00
#
_symmetry.space_group_name_H-M   'P 1'
#
loop_
_entity.id
_entity.type
_entity.pdbx_description
1 polymer ?
#
loop_
_entity_poly.entity_id
_entity_poly.type
_entity_poly.pdbx_seq_one_letter_code
_entity_poly.pdbx_strand_id
1 'polypeptide(L)'
;MTIDAIKIHLQENSKDLTNEFKRLFHGRGGLYEGWKNLTVDSIDTILSVALYHEEENESELLGMLQEFIQTSQHTSIVLQRRYLKGAPSEVIVGEIPENVFVVENGMKIKLNLLSNKNSGYFPDMKIGREFVRENSKDKSVLNLFSYTCAFSIAARLGGAYKVSNIDMSKGALSTGNQNHHLNDLEMLGISFHPYNILKSFPRIKKKGPYDLIIIDPPTFQRGSFEATKDYQKIIGKLPQIASEDCLLLACLNSPDLDEDFIKQLIKELAPSFKF
;
A
#
# COMPACT_ATOMS: atom_id res chain seq x y z
N MET A 1 9.02 4.60 -26.84
CA MET A 1 8.17 5.77 -26.52
C MET A 1 9.08 6.97 -26.27
N THR A 2 8.78 8.16 -26.78
CA THR A 2 9.57 9.38 -26.59
C THR A 2 9.17 10.10 -25.28
N ILE A 3 10.01 11.01 -24.79
CA ILE A 3 9.71 11.88 -23.63
C ILE A 3 8.47 12.76 -23.91
N ASP A 4 8.31 13.26 -25.15
CA ASP A 4 7.10 14.00 -25.53
C ASP A 4 5.83 13.18 -25.39
N ALA A 5 5.88 11.90 -25.71
CA ALA A 5 4.73 11.03 -25.52
C ALA A 5 4.40 10.81 -24.02
N ILE A 6 5.40 10.79 -23.13
CA ILE A 6 5.16 10.80 -21.68
C ILE A 6 4.47 12.10 -21.27
N LYS A 7 4.94 13.26 -21.77
CA LYS A 7 4.33 14.57 -21.49
C LYS A 7 2.84 14.58 -21.85
N ILE A 8 2.50 14.05 -23.02
CA ILE A 8 1.10 13.94 -23.48
C ILE A 8 0.28 13.07 -22.48
N HIS A 9 0.80 11.91 -22.08
CA HIS A 9 0.13 11.06 -21.08
C HIS A 9 -0.07 11.75 -19.75
N LEU A 10 0.92 12.48 -19.26
CA LEU A 10 0.81 13.26 -18.03
C LEU A 10 -0.29 14.33 -18.16
N GLN A 11 -0.34 15.06 -19.29
CA GLN A 11 -1.36 16.07 -19.56
C GLN A 11 -2.77 15.48 -19.62
N GLU A 12 -2.93 14.34 -20.30
CA GLU A 12 -4.22 13.65 -20.41
C GLU A 12 -4.71 13.16 -19.07
N ASN A 13 -3.83 12.52 -18.29
CA ASN A 13 -4.16 11.96 -16.99
C ASN A 13 -4.31 13.02 -15.90
N SER A 14 -3.86 14.25 -16.12
CA SER A 14 -3.99 15.36 -15.15
C SER A 14 -5.21 16.25 -15.37
N LYS A 15 -6.09 15.98 -16.34
CA LYS A 15 -7.25 16.82 -16.67
C LYS A 15 -8.23 16.96 -15.51
N ASP A 16 -8.45 16.03 -14.68
CA ASP A 16 -9.44 16.06 -13.60
C ASP A 16 -8.76 15.74 -12.25
N LEU A 17 -7.63 16.40 -11.97
CA LEU A 17 -6.95 16.20 -10.70
C LEU A 17 -7.74 16.83 -9.56
N THR A 18 -7.81 16.07 -8.49
CA THR A 18 -8.29 16.48 -7.18
C THR A 18 -7.12 16.37 -6.19
N ASN A 19 -7.39 16.52 -4.91
CA ASN A 19 -6.40 16.22 -3.86
C ASN A 19 -6.22 14.72 -3.60
N GLU A 20 -6.97 13.86 -4.31
CA GLU A 20 -6.78 12.40 -4.21
C GLU A 20 -5.53 11.94 -4.97
N PHE A 21 -4.94 10.86 -4.48
CA PHE A 21 -3.85 10.20 -5.18
C PHE A 21 -4.27 9.79 -6.60
N LYS A 22 -3.41 10.11 -7.57
CA LYS A 22 -3.60 9.65 -8.95
C LYS A 22 -2.25 9.24 -9.56
N ARG A 23 -2.17 8.01 -10.10
CA ARG A 23 -1.03 7.61 -10.92
C ARG A 23 -1.17 8.19 -12.31
N LEU A 24 -0.27 9.11 -12.69
CA LEU A 24 -0.29 9.79 -13.98
C LEU A 24 0.44 8.98 -15.06
N PHE A 25 1.50 8.23 -14.68
CA PHE A 25 2.25 7.37 -15.59
C PHE A 25 2.72 6.10 -14.89
N HIS A 26 2.49 4.95 -15.53
CA HIS A 26 2.85 3.63 -14.99
C HIS A 26 3.62 2.79 -16.01
N GLY A 27 4.93 3.05 -16.17
CA GLY A 27 5.79 2.31 -17.07
C GLY A 27 6.01 0.85 -16.64
N ARG A 28 6.02 0.56 -15.34
CA ARG A 28 6.32 -0.77 -14.78
C ARG A 28 5.38 -1.89 -15.24
N GLY A 29 4.18 -1.57 -15.71
CA GLY A 29 3.25 -2.53 -16.29
C GLY A 29 3.67 -3.09 -17.65
N GLY A 30 4.79 -2.61 -18.23
CA GLY A 30 5.31 -3.08 -19.51
C GLY A 30 4.53 -2.59 -20.74
N LEU A 31 3.55 -1.70 -20.56
CA LEU A 31 2.75 -1.11 -21.63
C LEU A 31 3.52 -0.09 -22.47
N TYR A 32 4.63 0.44 -21.94
CA TYR A 32 5.42 1.50 -22.55
C TYR A 32 6.86 1.04 -22.76
N GLU A 33 7.20 0.76 -24.02
CA GLU A 33 8.56 0.34 -24.38
C GLU A 33 9.58 1.46 -24.07
N GLY A 34 10.71 1.08 -23.46
CA GLY A 34 11.76 2.00 -23.03
C GLY A 34 11.54 2.64 -21.67
N TRP A 35 10.33 2.57 -21.07
CA TRP A 35 9.99 3.29 -19.82
C TRP A 35 9.49 2.37 -18.69
N LYS A 36 9.91 1.10 -18.69
CA LYS A 36 9.57 0.14 -17.64
C LYS A 36 10.12 0.50 -16.26
N ASN A 37 11.00 1.47 -16.19
CA ASN A 37 11.66 1.96 -15.00
C ASN A 37 10.96 3.14 -14.33
N LEU A 38 9.94 3.77 -14.95
CA LEU A 38 9.35 5.04 -14.51
C LEU A 38 7.94 4.86 -13.93
N THR A 39 7.67 5.53 -12.82
CA THR A 39 6.31 5.88 -12.36
C THR A 39 6.25 7.36 -12.02
N VAL A 40 5.11 8.00 -12.32
CA VAL A 40 4.82 9.40 -11.96
C VAL A 40 3.45 9.44 -11.28
N ASP A 41 3.44 9.94 -10.06
CA ASP A 41 2.24 10.00 -9.19
C ASP A 41 1.95 11.46 -8.83
N SER A 42 0.67 11.83 -8.86
CA SER A 42 0.14 13.08 -8.32
C SER A 42 -0.32 12.87 -6.87
N ILE A 43 0.22 13.69 -5.97
CA ILE A 43 -0.11 13.70 -4.56
C ILE A 43 -0.39 15.14 -4.18
N ASP A 44 -1.65 15.56 -4.29
CA ASP A 44 -2.06 16.96 -4.14
C ASP A 44 -1.21 17.86 -5.05
N THR A 45 -0.40 18.76 -4.50
CA THR A 45 0.50 19.68 -5.23
C THR A 45 1.89 19.12 -5.51
N ILE A 46 2.15 17.85 -5.16
CA ILE A 46 3.45 17.20 -5.32
C ILE A 46 3.41 16.20 -6.48
N LEU A 47 4.37 16.31 -7.40
CA LEU A 47 4.65 15.31 -8.41
C LEU A 47 5.73 14.36 -7.87
N SER A 48 5.34 13.11 -7.57
CA SER A 48 6.25 12.09 -7.07
C SER A 48 6.71 11.19 -8.22
N VAL A 49 8.01 11.19 -8.48
CA VAL A 49 8.64 10.46 -9.58
C VAL A 49 9.53 9.36 -9.02
N ALA A 50 9.39 8.13 -9.52
CA ALA A 50 10.27 7.05 -9.11
C ALA A 50 10.91 6.35 -10.32
N LEU A 51 12.24 6.22 -10.26
CA LEU A 51 13.05 5.46 -11.20
C LEU A 51 13.48 4.14 -10.55
N TYR A 52 13.20 3.02 -11.22
CA TYR A 52 13.50 1.67 -10.75
C TYR A 52 14.77 1.08 -11.36
N HIS A 53 15.26 1.67 -12.46
CA HIS A 53 16.56 1.44 -13.09
C HIS A 53 17.14 2.77 -13.47
N GLU A 54 18.44 2.80 -13.76
CA GLU A 54 19.13 3.98 -14.28
C GLU A 54 18.50 4.43 -15.60
N GLU A 55 18.36 5.73 -15.78
CA GLU A 55 17.77 6.35 -16.95
C GLU A 55 18.82 7.24 -17.62
N GLU A 56 19.23 6.88 -18.84
CA GLU A 56 20.24 7.64 -19.59
C GLU A 56 19.81 9.06 -19.90
N ASN A 57 18.51 9.28 -20.12
CA ASN A 57 17.92 10.57 -20.42
C ASN A 57 17.29 11.25 -19.19
N GLU A 58 17.78 10.96 -17.96
CA GLU A 58 17.21 11.52 -16.72
C GLU A 58 17.14 13.05 -16.76
N SER A 59 18.17 13.74 -17.28
CA SER A 59 18.19 15.20 -17.37
C SER A 59 17.09 15.76 -18.29
N GLU A 60 16.84 15.11 -19.42
CA GLU A 60 15.79 15.49 -20.35
C GLU A 60 14.40 15.22 -19.77
N LEU A 61 14.23 14.06 -19.11
CA LEU A 61 13.02 13.71 -18.37
C LEU A 61 12.71 14.77 -17.30
N LEU A 62 13.70 15.17 -16.51
CA LEU A 62 13.52 16.18 -15.47
C LEU A 62 13.18 17.56 -16.07
N GLY A 63 13.81 17.96 -17.17
CA GLY A 63 13.46 19.17 -17.90
C GLY A 63 12.00 19.18 -18.35
N MET A 64 11.53 18.09 -18.96
CA MET A 64 10.14 17.93 -19.37
C MET A 64 9.17 18.00 -18.17
N LEU A 65 9.50 17.36 -17.04
CA LEU A 65 8.66 17.40 -15.83
C LEU A 65 8.61 18.80 -15.22
N GLN A 66 9.72 19.57 -15.25
CA GLN A 66 9.76 20.97 -14.82
C GLN A 66 8.88 21.86 -15.69
N GLU A 67 8.86 21.63 -17.00
CA GLU A 67 7.93 22.31 -17.91
C GLU A 67 6.47 21.91 -17.64
N PHE A 68 6.21 20.62 -17.41
CA PHE A 68 4.87 20.11 -17.15
C PHE A 68 4.24 20.77 -15.91
N ILE A 69 4.97 20.94 -14.82
CA ILE A 69 4.41 21.54 -13.60
C ILE A 69 4.06 23.03 -13.77
N GLN A 70 4.64 23.74 -14.74
CA GLN A 70 4.27 25.14 -15.01
C GLN A 70 2.81 25.30 -15.50
N THR A 71 2.24 24.23 -16.04
CA THR A 71 0.88 24.21 -16.59
C THR A 71 -0.06 23.28 -15.83
N SER A 72 0.38 22.72 -14.71
CA SER A 72 -0.40 21.80 -13.84
C SER A 72 -0.60 22.41 -12.46
N GLN A 73 -1.33 21.71 -11.59
CA GLN A 73 -1.52 22.14 -10.20
C GLN A 73 -0.29 21.91 -9.30
N HIS A 74 0.73 21.20 -9.80
CA HIS A 74 1.88 20.82 -8.98
C HIS A 74 2.83 21.98 -8.78
N THR A 75 3.38 22.07 -7.57
CA THR A 75 4.36 23.09 -7.18
C THR A 75 5.72 22.48 -6.82
N SER A 76 5.76 21.18 -6.64
CA SER A 76 6.96 20.46 -6.22
C SER A 76 7.15 19.16 -6.99
N ILE A 77 8.43 18.80 -7.23
CA ILE A 77 8.83 17.52 -7.81
C ILE A 77 9.77 16.82 -6.83
N VAL A 78 9.44 15.56 -6.48
CA VAL A 78 10.33 14.66 -5.76
C VAL A 78 10.71 13.50 -6.66
N LEU A 79 12.01 13.26 -6.82
CA LEU A 79 12.56 12.13 -7.54
C LEU A 79 13.13 11.11 -6.56
N GLN A 80 12.67 9.86 -6.63
CA GLN A 80 13.25 8.73 -5.90
C GLN A 80 13.99 7.80 -6.86
N ARG A 81 15.29 7.62 -6.65
CA ARG A 81 16.12 6.66 -7.39
C ARG A 81 16.14 5.32 -6.66
N ARG A 82 15.11 4.48 -6.94
CA ARG A 82 14.88 3.21 -6.24
C ARG A 82 15.92 2.13 -6.55
N TYR A 83 16.68 2.27 -7.61
CA TYR A 83 17.77 1.40 -8.01
C TYR A 83 19.06 1.62 -7.20
N LEU A 84 19.22 2.78 -6.58
CA LEU A 84 20.35 3.07 -5.71
C LEU A 84 20.16 2.50 -4.31
N LYS A 85 21.27 2.21 -3.63
CA LYS A 85 21.26 1.72 -2.24
C LYS A 85 20.56 2.75 -1.33
N GLY A 86 19.56 2.29 -0.59
CA GLY A 86 18.76 3.14 0.28
C GLY A 86 17.59 3.85 -0.42
N ALA A 87 17.51 3.76 -1.76
CA ALA A 87 16.48 4.43 -2.57
C ALA A 87 16.35 5.93 -2.23
N PRO A 88 17.41 6.72 -2.40
CA PRO A 88 17.42 8.13 -2.04
C PRO A 88 16.36 8.91 -2.81
N SER A 89 15.74 9.88 -2.13
CA SER A 89 14.84 10.85 -2.73
C SER A 89 15.49 12.23 -2.74
N GLU A 90 15.22 13.00 -3.81
CA GLU A 90 15.74 14.34 -4.04
C GLU A 90 14.58 15.27 -4.39
N VAL A 91 14.54 16.46 -3.82
CA VAL A 91 13.60 17.50 -4.21
C VAL A 91 14.20 18.24 -5.41
N ILE A 92 13.58 18.08 -6.57
CA ILE A 92 14.06 18.69 -7.83
C ILE A 92 13.53 20.11 -7.98
N VAL A 93 12.28 20.35 -7.56
CA VAL A 93 11.62 21.67 -7.61
C VAL A 93 10.77 21.84 -6.36
N GLY A 94 10.67 23.07 -5.86
CA GLY A 94 9.79 23.45 -4.77
C GLY A 94 10.24 22.95 -3.41
N GLU A 95 9.30 22.82 -2.50
CA GLU A 95 9.51 22.35 -1.12
C GLU A 95 8.50 21.27 -0.79
N ILE A 96 8.89 20.32 0.06
CA ILE A 96 8.00 19.26 0.54
C ILE A 96 7.57 19.60 1.96
N PRO A 97 6.28 19.73 2.23
CA PRO A 97 5.77 19.98 3.57
C PRO A 97 6.20 18.87 4.55
N GLU A 98 6.39 19.23 5.82
CA GLU A 98 6.73 18.27 6.87
C GLU A 98 5.66 17.16 7.02
N ASN A 99 4.39 17.52 6.83
CA ASN A 99 3.27 16.61 6.93
C ASN A 99 2.59 16.44 5.57
N VAL A 100 3.06 15.47 4.79
CA VAL A 100 2.44 15.05 3.54
C VAL A 100 1.51 13.88 3.82
N PHE A 101 0.32 13.91 3.24
CA PHE A 101 -0.60 12.78 3.25
C PHE A 101 -1.26 12.61 1.88
N VAL A 102 -1.60 11.39 1.57
CA VAL A 102 -2.44 11.06 0.43
C VAL A 102 -3.89 11.00 0.89
N VAL A 103 -4.79 11.41 0.01
CA VAL A 103 -6.24 11.20 0.18
C VAL A 103 -6.69 10.08 -0.74
N GLU A 104 -7.49 9.15 -0.23
CA GLU A 104 -8.11 8.08 -0.99
C GLU A 104 -9.51 7.83 -0.46
N ASN A 105 -10.55 8.05 -1.27
CA ASN A 105 -11.94 7.87 -0.86
C ASN A 105 -12.25 8.56 0.50
N GLY A 106 -11.68 9.74 0.72
CA GLY A 106 -11.78 10.51 1.95
C GLY A 106 -10.86 10.05 3.10
N MET A 107 -10.13 8.94 2.96
CA MET A 107 -9.10 8.53 3.93
C MET A 107 -7.83 9.34 3.74
N LYS A 108 -7.21 9.74 4.84
CA LYS A 108 -5.89 10.39 4.84
C LYS A 108 -4.83 9.41 5.33
N ILE A 109 -3.75 9.26 4.58
CA ILE A 109 -2.62 8.39 4.93
C ILE A 109 -1.34 9.18 4.84
N LYS A 110 -0.62 9.29 5.96
CA LYS A 110 0.64 10.02 6.06
C LYS A 110 1.70 9.38 5.18
N LEU A 111 2.41 10.21 4.43
CA LEU A 111 3.52 9.81 3.58
C LEU A 111 4.86 10.28 4.13
N ASN A 112 5.88 9.52 3.80
CA ASN A 112 7.27 9.92 3.93
C ASN A 112 7.93 9.80 2.55
N LEU A 113 8.06 10.92 1.86
CA LEU A 113 8.58 10.95 0.49
C LEU A 113 10.11 11.05 0.42
N LEU A 114 10.78 11.46 1.51
CA LEU A 114 12.20 11.84 1.47
C LEU A 114 13.12 10.80 2.13
N SER A 115 12.69 10.08 3.14
CA SER A 115 13.60 9.28 3.96
C SER A 115 13.36 7.76 3.93
N ASN A 116 12.29 7.29 3.30
CA ASN A 116 11.97 5.87 3.27
C ASN A 116 11.90 5.32 1.84
N LYS A 117 12.35 4.08 1.66
CA LYS A 117 12.21 3.37 0.39
C LYS A 117 10.74 3.26 -0.04
N ASN A 118 9.84 3.02 0.89
CA ASN A 118 8.40 3.00 0.67
C ASN A 118 7.76 4.18 1.38
N SER A 119 6.95 4.96 0.66
CA SER A 119 6.38 6.21 1.14
C SER A 119 5.35 6.07 2.29
N GLY A 120 4.86 4.88 2.55
CA GLY A 120 3.82 4.65 3.55
C GLY A 120 2.46 4.27 2.96
N TYR A 121 2.32 4.28 1.63
CA TYR A 121 1.09 3.99 0.92
C TYR A 121 1.34 3.13 -0.32
N PHE A 122 0.41 2.22 -0.61
CA PHE A 122 0.42 1.34 -1.78
C PHE A 122 -0.87 1.55 -2.57
N PRO A 123 -0.83 2.26 -3.71
CA PRO A 123 -2.03 2.63 -4.47
C PRO A 123 -2.74 1.46 -5.13
N ASP A 124 -2.01 0.40 -5.46
CA ASP A 124 -2.51 -0.85 -6.06
C ASP A 124 -3.55 -1.56 -5.17
N MET A 125 -3.53 -1.31 -3.86
CA MET A 125 -4.46 -1.89 -2.90
C MET A 125 -5.75 -1.07 -2.70
N LYS A 126 -6.02 -0.04 -3.51
CA LYS A 126 -7.24 0.80 -3.39
C LYS A 126 -8.52 -0.04 -3.40
N ILE A 127 -8.68 -0.94 -4.37
CA ILE A 127 -9.86 -1.81 -4.48
C ILE A 127 -9.99 -2.73 -3.26
N GLY A 128 -8.87 -3.28 -2.77
CA GLY A 128 -8.86 -4.10 -1.56
C GLY A 128 -9.31 -3.31 -0.32
N ARG A 129 -8.90 -2.05 -0.17
CA ARG A 129 -9.34 -1.18 0.92
C ARG A 129 -10.81 -0.81 0.83
N GLU A 130 -11.32 -0.60 -0.38
CA GLU A 130 -12.75 -0.37 -0.62
C GLU A 130 -13.58 -1.59 -0.22
N PHE A 131 -13.19 -2.79 -0.66
CA PHE A 131 -13.79 -4.05 -0.23
C PHE A 131 -13.81 -4.18 1.30
N VAL A 132 -12.70 -3.89 1.98
CA VAL A 132 -12.62 -3.94 3.44
C VAL A 132 -13.58 -2.94 4.07
N ARG A 133 -13.66 -1.70 3.57
CA ARG A 133 -14.57 -0.67 4.07
C ARG A 133 -16.04 -1.09 3.97
N GLU A 134 -16.44 -1.63 2.83
CA GLU A 134 -17.82 -2.06 2.58
C GLU A 134 -18.24 -3.26 3.42
N ASN A 135 -17.27 -4.12 3.80
CA ASN A 135 -17.54 -5.38 4.49
C ASN A 135 -17.18 -5.37 5.98
N SER A 136 -16.94 -4.20 6.60
CA SER A 136 -16.44 -4.12 7.99
C SER A 136 -17.48 -3.77 9.03
N LYS A 137 -18.70 -3.41 8.62
CA LYS A 137 -19.74 -2.97 9.58
C LYS A 137 -20.00 -4.04 10.64
N ASP A 138 -19.90 -3.62 11.91
CA ASP A 138 -20.11 -4.46 13.10
C ASP A 138 -19.20 -5.71 13.16
N LYS A 139 -17.99 -5.64 12.58
CA LYS A 139 -17.04 -6.75 12.51
C LYS A 139 -15.82 -6.56 13.39
N SER A 140 -15.25 -7.69 13.85
CA SER A 140 -13.90 -7.81 14.39
C SER A 140 -12.94 -8.14 13.24
N VAL A 141 -11.98 -7.26 12.98
CA VAL A 141 -11.07 -7.33 11.84
C VAL A 141 -9.64 -7.67 12.27
N LEU A 142 -9.02 -8.62 11.59
CA LEU A 142 -7.59 -8.91 11.71
C LEU A 142 -6.85 -8.41 10.48
N ASN A 143 -5.89 -7.52 10.68
CA ASN A 143 -5.04 -6.96 9.64
C ASN A 143 -3.60 -7.46 9.83
N LEU A 144 -3.20 -8.46 9.06
CA LEU A 144 -1.87 -9.05 9.06
C LEU A 144 -0.98 -8.35 8.04
N PHE A 145 0.30 -8.12 8.40
CA PHE A 145 1.26 -7.30 7.65
C PHE A 145 0.73 -5.87 7.46
N SER A 146 0.24 -5.32 8.57
CA SER A 146 -0.57 -4.11 8.55
C SER A 146 0.16 -2.84 8.13
N TYR A 147 1.49 -2.84 8.10
CA TYR A 147 2.33 -1.71 7.71
C TYR A 147 1.86 -0.41 8.39
N THR A 148 1.51 0.64 7.63
CA THR A 148 0.98 1.92 8.12
C THR A 148 -0.53 1.90 8.38
N CYS A 149 -1.14 0.72 8.40
CA CYS A 149 -2.52 0.44 8.79
C CYS A 149 -3.61 1.05 7.88
N ALA A 150 -3.34 1.25 6.59
CA ALA A 150 -4.33 1.79 5.66
C ALA A 150 -5.62 0.93 5.60
N PHE A 151 -5.50 -0.39 5.60
CA PHE A 151 -6.66 -1.30 5.69
C PHE A 151 -7.43 -1.15 7.01
N SER A 152 -6.74 -0.88 8.12
CA SER A 152 -7.38 -0.67 9.41
C SER A 152 -8.23 0.61 9.43
N ILE A 153 -7.75 1.66 8.76
CA ILE A 153 -8.51 2.91 8.61
C ILE A 153 -9.76 2.64 7.78
N ALA A 154 -9.63 1.94 6.64
CA ALA A 154 -10.75 1.53 5.80
C ALA A 154 -11.79 0.72 6.61
N ALA A 155 -11.34 -0.25 7.41
CA ALA A 155 -12.20 -1.05 8.27
C ALA A 155 -12.95 -0.20 9.31
N ARG A 156 -12.27 0.73 9.97
CA ARG A 156 -12.89 1.61 10.97
C ARG A 156 -13.91 2.58 10.34
N LEU A 157 -13.59 3.16 9.20
CA LEU A 157 -14.53 3.99 8.44
C LEU A 157 -15.73 3.17 7.91
N GLY A 158 -15.54 1.87 7.68
CA GLY A 158 -16.60 0.92 7.34
C GLY A 158 -17.42 0.42 8.54
N GLY A 159 -17.13 0.88 9.78
CA GLY A 159 -17.90 0.54 10.97
C GLY A 159 -17.41 -0.71 11.73
N ALA A 160 -16.17 -1.16 11.52
CA ALA A 160 -15.58 -2.22 12.35
C ALA A 160 -15.54 -1.79 13.83
N TYR A 161 -16.06 -2.62 14.74
CA TYR A 161 -16.00 -2.32 16.18
C TYR A 161 -14.64 -2.64 16.79
N LYS A 162 -13.89 -3.55 16.16
CA LYS A 162 -12.58 -3.97 16.63
C LYS A 162 -11.63 -4.21 15.46
N VAL A 163 -10.40 -3.70 15.56
CA VAL A 163 -9.33 -3.98 14.59
C VAL A 163 -8.03 -4.33 15.31
N SER A 164 -7.45 -5.47 14.94
CA SER A 164 -6.15 -5.93 15.44
C SER A 164 -5.11 -5.82 14.33
N ASN A 165 -4.19 -4.87 14.44
CA ASN A 165 -3.10 -4.64 13.50
C ASN A 165 -1.85 -5.39 13.94
N ILE A 166 -1.32 -6.25 13.08
CA ILE A 166 -0.13 -7.05 13.36
C ILE A 166 0.93 -6.75 12.30
N ASP A 167 2.07 -6.24 12.74
CA ASP A 167 3.25 -6.02 11.89
C ASP A 167 4.52 -6.13 12.75
N MET A 168 5.65 -6.49 12.16
CA MET A 168 6.93 -6.53 12.88
C MET A 168 7.52 -5.14 13.10
N SER A 169 7.24 -4.19 12.23
CA SER A 169 7.77 -2.85 12.25
C SER A 169 7.05 -1.97 13.27
N LYS A 170 7.68 -1.71 14.41
CA LYS A 170 7.17 -0.75 15.40
C LYS A 170 6.99 0.65 14.80
N GLY A 171 7.90 1.07 13.91
CA GLY A 171 7.82 2.37 13.24
C GLY A 171 6.60 2.46 12.33
N ALA A 172 6.33 1.42 11.52
CA ALA A 172 5.14 1.38 10.68
C ALA A 172 3.84 1.43 11.50
N LEU A 173 3.77 0.65 12.59
CA LEU A 173 2.62 0.68 13.51
C LEU A 173 2.46 2.04 14.21
N SER A 174 3.55 2.72 14.54
CA SER A 174 3.50 4.09 15.08
C SER A 174 2.92 5.07 14.05
N THR A 175 3.34 4.98 12.78
CA THR A 175 2.72 5.74 11.69
C THR A 175 1.25 5.35 11.52
N GLY A 176 0.93 4.06 11.62
CA GLY A 176 -0.46 3.57 11.59
C GLY A 176 -1.33 4.20 12.69
N ASN A 177 -0.81 4.33 13.90
CA ASN A 177 -1.51 5.03 14.99
C ASN A 177 -1.73 6.51 14.64
N GLN A 178 -0.72 7.22 14.12
CA GLN A 178 -0.86 8.61 13.66
C GLN A 178 -1.91 8.73 12.54
N ASN A 179 -1.95 7.77 11.62
CA ASN A 179 -2.94 7.74 10.54
C ASN A 179 -4.38 7.61 11.05
N HIS A 180 -4.61 6.86 12.13
CA HIS A 180 -5.94 6.80 12.74
C HIS A 180 -6.35 8.16 13.32
N HIS A 181 -5.45 8.84 14.04
CA HIS A 181 -5.69 10.20 14.53
C HIS A 181 -5.90 11.21 13.39
N LEU A 182 -5.15 11.09 12.28
CA LEU A 182 -5.30 11.95 11.11
C LEU A 182 -6.70 11.84 10.45
N ASN A 183 -7.38 10.72 10.68
CA ASN A 183 -8.74 10.46 10.19
C ASN A 183 -9.81 10.63 11.28
N ASP A 184 -9.48 11.28 12.40
CA ASP A 184 -10.40 11.54 13.52
C ASP A 184 -11.10 10.27 14.06
N LEU A 185 -10.44 9.11 13.95
CA LEU A 185 -11.00 7.83 14.35
C LEU A 185 -10.88 7.62 15.86
N GLU A 186 -11.97 7.18 16.48
CA GLU A 186 -11.95 6.74 17.87
C GLU A 186 -11.03 5.52 18.02
N MET A 187 -10.10 5.60 18.98
CA MET A 187 -9.07 4.58 19.19
C MET A 187 -9.56 3.35 19.97
N LEU A 188 -10.74 3.44 20.59
CA LEU A 188 -11.35 2.29 21.28
C LEU A 188 -11.61 1.15 20.28
N GLY A 189 -11.19 -0.04 20.65
CA GLY A 189 -11.28 -1.24 19.78
C GLY A 189 -10.14 -1.40 18.78
N ILE A 190 -9.21 -0.44 18.66
CA ILE A 190 -8.04 -0.54 17.78
C ILE A 190 -6.82 -0.98 18.61
N SER A 191 -6.07 -1.93 18.08
CA SER A 191 -4.84 -2.41 18.73
C SER A 191 -3.71 -2.61 17.73
N PHE A 192 -2.48 -2.32 18.18
CA PHE A 192 -1.25 -2.40 17.38
C PHE A 192 -0.27 -3.34 18.06
N HIS A 193 0.17 -4.38 17.33
CA HIS A 193 0.98 -5.45 17.89
C HIS A 193 2.24 -5.64 17.05
N PRO A 194 3.42 -5.28 17.56
CA PRO A 194 4.70 -5.46 16.88
C PRO A 194 5.15 -6.92 16.99
N TYR A 195 4.42 -7.82 16.30
CA TYR A 195 4.67 -9.25 16.37
C TYR A 195 5.17 -9.83 15.04
N ASN A 196 6.05 -10.81 15.11
CA ASN A 196 6.25 -11.74 14.03
C ASN A 196 5.03 -12.66 13.96
N ILE A 197 4.27 -12.60 12.88
CA ILE A 197 2.99 -13.31 12.69
C ILE A 197 3.16 -14.81 12.89
N LEU A 198 4.17 -15.41 12.24
CA LEU A 198 4.41 -16.86 12.28
C LEU A 198 4.78 -17.37 13.69
N LYS A 199 5.48 -16.53 14.48
CA LYS A 199 5.93 -16.88 15.83
C LYS A 199 4.94 -16.52 16.92
N SER A 200 3.94 -15.67 16.62
CA SER A 200 3.03 -15.10 17.64
C SER A 200 1.58 -15.54 17.48
N PHE A 201 1.33 -16.57 16.70
CA PHE A 201 -0.02 -17.03 16.38
C PHE A 201 -0.91 -17.34 17.62
N PRO A 202 -0.41 -17.93 18.74
CA PRO A 202 -1.21 -18.10 19.94
C PRO A 202 -1.74 -16.78 20.53
N ARG A 203 -0.96 -15.69 20.41
CA ARG A 203 -1.38 -14.36 20.86
C ARG A 203 -2.45 -13.76 19.95
N ILE A 204 -2.35 -13.99 18.63
CA ILE A 204 -3.34 -13.57 17.65
C ILE A 204 -4.66 -14.32 17.90
N LYS A 205 -4.60 -15.64 18.11
CA LYS A 205 -5.75 -16.49 18.41
C LYS A 205 -6.53 -16.02 19.64
N LYS A 206 -5.84 -15.63 20.71
CA LYS A 206 -6.49 -15.11 21.94
C LYS A 206 -7.37 -13.88 21.74
N LYS A 207 -7.16 -13.14 20.65
CA LYS A 207 -7.87 -11.89 20.33
C LYS A 207 -9.06 -12.08 19.38
N GLY A 208 -9.14 -13.25 18.75
CA GLY A 208 -10.26 -13.66 17.90
C GLY A 208 -11.49 -14.13 18.71
N PRO A 209 -12.51 -14.70 18.03
CA PRO A 209 -12.53 -14.90 16.59
C PRO A 209 -12.61 -13.60 15.79
N TYR A 210 -12.33 -13.70 14.48
CA TYR A 210 -12.37 -12.55 13.56
C TYR A 210 -13.39 -12.78 12.44
N ASP A 211 -14.10 -11.72 12.07
CA ASP A 211 -15.15 -11.73 11.05
C ASP A 211 -14.65 -11.30 9.67
N LEU A 212 -13.51 -10.62 9.64
CA LEU A 212 -12.78 -10.27 8.43
C LEU A 212 -11.28 -10.37 8.69
N ILE A 213 -10.59 -11.14 7.84
CA ILE A 213 -9.15 -11.33 7.92
C ILE A 213 -8.49 -10.79 6.65
N ILE A 214 -7.49 -9.95 6.82
CA ILE A 214 -6.69 -9.36 5.74
C ILE A 214 -5.28 -9.92 5.84
N ILE A 215 -4.77 -10.45 4.72
CA ILE A 215 -3.41 -10.98 4.60
C ILE A 215 -2.77 -10.30 3.40
N ASP A 216 -1.95 -9.29 3.64
CA ASP A 216 -1.24 -8.50 2.61
C ASP A 216 0.28 -8.55 2.83
N PRO A 217 0.92 -9.72 2.62
CA PRO A 217 2.32 -9.90 2.89
C PRO A 217 3.19 -9.32 1.78
N PRO A 218 4.44 -8.90 2.09
CA PRO A 218 5.44 -8.66 1.05
C PRO A 218 5.78 -9.97 0.35
N THR A 219 6.26 -9.92 -0.91
CA THR A 219 6.80 -11.10 -1.61
C THR A 219 7.87 -11.80 -0.78
N PHE A 220 8.77 -11.00 -0.20
CA PHE A 220 9.85 -11.46 0.66
C PHE A 220 10.17 -10.42 1.74
N GLN A 221 10.31 -10.88 2.99
CA GLN A 221 10.80 -10.08 4.10
C GLN A 221 11.85 -10.89 4.87
N ARG A 222 13.10 -10.44 4.82
CA ARG A 222 14.24 -11.13 5.44
C ARG A 222 13.96 -11.49 6.90
N GLY A 223 14.07 -12.78 7.22
CA GLY A 223 13.92 -13.30 8.59
C GLY A 223 12.50 -13.41 9.10
N SER A 224 11.48 -13.13 8.28
CA SER A 224 10.09 -13.19 8.72
C SER A 224 9.10 -13.83 7.76
N PHE A 225 9.22 -13.64 6.44
CA PHE A 225 8.24 -14.14 5.48
C PHE A 225 8.81 -14.33 4.09
N GLU A 226 8.45 -15.46 3.47
CA GLU A 226 8.66 -15.80 2.06
C GLU A 226 7.36 -16.40 1.52
N ALA A 227 6.76 -15.79 0.50
CA ALA A 227 5.41 -16.15 0.03
C ALA A 227 5.25 -17.64 -0.27
N THR A 228 6.17 -18.25 -1.01
CA THR A 228 6.12 -19.66 -1.41
C THR A 228 6.17 -20.65 -0.24
N LYS A 229 6.77 -20.26 0.88
CA LYS A 229 6.99 -21.15 2.04
C LYS A 229 6.04 -20.86 3.21
N ASP A 230 5.70 -19.60 3.40
CA ASP A 230 5.10 -19.16 4.65
C ASP A 230 3.61 -18.86 4.53
N TYR A 231 3.10 -18.61 3.30
CA TYR A 231 1.68 -18.36 3.08
C TYR A 231 0.84 -19.55 3.57
N GLN A 232 1.23 -20.77 3.21
CA GLN A 232 0.57 -22.01 3.68
C GLN A 232 0.47 -22.11 5.20
N LYS A 233 1.49 -21.61 5.94
CA LYS A 233 1.48 -21.64 7.42
C LYS A 233 0.43 -20.70 8.02
N ILE A 234 0.14 -19.60 7.32
CA ILE A 234 -0.91 -18.66 7.75
C ILE A 234 -2.27 -19.22 7.38
N ILE A 235 -2.47 -19.63 6.12
CA ILE A 235 -3.73 -20.20 5.62
C ILE A 235 -4.17 -21.39 6.46
N GLY A 236 -3.27 -22.34 6.77
CA GLY A 236 -3.59 -23.51 7.60
C GLY A 236 -4.01 -23.20 9.05
N LYS A 237 -3.86 -21.95 9.48
CA LYS A 237 -4.29 -21.51 10.82
C LYS A 237 -5.59 -20.70 10.81
N LEU A 238 -6.10 -20.31 9.65
CA LEU A 238 -7.33 -19.52 9.53
C LEU A 238 -8.52 -20.17 10.24
N PRO A 239 -8.78 -21.50 10.08
CA PRO A 239 -9.91 -22.14 10.74
C PRO A 239 -9.91 -22.04 12.28
N GLN A 240 -8.75 -21.72 12.88
CA GLN A 240 -8.63 -21.60 14.34
C GLN A 240 -8.95 -20.20 14.86
N ILE A 241 -9.06 -19.19 13.98
CA ILE A 241 -9.21 -17.77 14.34
C ILE A 241 -10.38 -17.10 13.65
N ALA A 242 -10.92 -17.70 12.60
CA ALA A 242 -12.07 -17.21 11.87
C ALA A 242 -13.38 -17.46 12.61
N SER A 243 -14.35 -16.55 12.54
CA SER A 243 -15.75 -16.80 12.85
C SER A 243 -16.41 -17.65 11.75
N GLU A 244 -17.65 -18.09 11.96
CA GLU A 244 -18.36 -18.96 11.01
C GLU A 244 -18.52 -18.32 9.61
N ASP A 245 -18.87 -17.02 9.57
CA ASP A 245 -19.06 -16.26 8.34
C ASP A 245 -17.89 -15.30 8.04
N CYS A 246 -16.67 -15.71 8.40
CA CYS A 246 -15.49 -14.89 8.23
C CYS A 246 -15.18 -14.65 6.75
N LEU A 247 -15.00 -13.38 6.37
CA LEU A 247 -14.47 -12.99 5.08
C LEU A 247 -12.94 -12.99 5.10
N LEU A 248 -12.33 -13.36 3.97
CA LEU A 248 -10.89 -13.35 3.78
C LEU A 248 -10.50 -12.50 2.58
N LEU A 249 -9.67 -11.48 2.81
CA LEU A 249 -8.92 -10.79 1.75
C LEU A 249 -7.47 -11.28 1.79
N ALA A 250 -7.08 -12.08 0.80
CA ALA A 250 -5.74 -12.62 0.66
C ALA A 250 -5.05 -11.99 -0.56
N CYS A 251 -4.01 -11.20 -0.33
CA CYS A 251 -3.28 -10.46 -1.36
C CYS A 251 -2.02 -11.23 -1.77
N LEU A 252 -1.67 -11.16 -3.05
CA LEU A 252 -0.47 -11.79 -3.61
C LEU A 252 0.39 -10.74 -4.31
N ASN A 253 1.52 -10.40 -3.70
CA ASN A 253 2.45 -9.37 -4.18
C ASN A 253 3.67 -9.97 -4.90
N SER A 254 3.56 -11.18 -5.46
CA SER A 254 4.63 -11.85 -6.20
C SER A 254 4.38 -11.78 -7.70
N PRO A 255 5.36 -11.34 -8.51
CA PRO A 255 5.23 -11.38 -9.97
C PRO A 255 5.29 -12.80 -10.55
N ASP A 256 5.78 -13.77 -9.77
CA ASP A 256 6.03 -15.14 -10.21
C ASP A 256 4.91 -16.12 -9.80
N LEU A 257 3.92 -15.64 -9.06
CA LEU A 257 2.79 -16.44 -8.56
C LEU A 257 1.48 -15.82 -9.04
N ASP A 258 0.54 -16.68 -9.43
CA ASP A 258 -0.81 -16.31 -9.83
C ASP A 258 -1.85 -16.55 -8.72
N GLU A 259 -3.09 -16.24 -9.02
CA GLU A 259 -4.20 -16.41 -8.07
C GLU A 259 -4.47 -17.87 -7.71
N ASP A 260 -4.14 -18.81 -8.61
CA ASP A 260 -4.36 -20.24 -8.38
C ASP A 260 -3.49 -20.77 -7.24
N PHE A 261 -2.32 -20.16 -7.03
CA PHE A 261 -1.49 -20.48 -5.86
C PHE A 261 -2.25 -20.30 -4.53
N ILE A 262 -2.92 -19.16 -4.33
CA ILE A 262 -3.69 -18.92 -3.09
C ILE A 262 -4.95 -19.78 -3.07
N LYS A 263 -5.67 -19.92 -4.18
CA LYS A 263 -6.90 -20.72 -4.30
C LYS A 263 -6.62 -22.17 -3.92
N GLN A 264 -5.53 -22.74 -4.38
CA GLN A 264 -5.14 -24.11 -4.04
C GLN A 264 -4.82 -24.24 -2.55
N LEU A 265 -4.03 -23.32 -1.97
CA LEU A 265 -3.72 -23.35 -0.55
C LEU A 265 -4.99 -23.27 0.33
N ILE A 266 -5.95 -22.42 -0.04
CA ILE A 266 -7.22 -22.31 0.69
C ILE A 266 -8.03 -23.60 0.59
N LYS A 267 -8.15 -24.17 -0.62
CA LYS A 267 -8.86 -25.43 -0.84
C LYS A 267 -8.29 -26.58 0.00
N GLU A 268 -6.97 -26.64 0.14
CA GLU A 268 -6.28 -27.71 0.86
C GLU A 268 -6.28 -27.50 2.38
N LEU A 269 -6.04 -26.29 2.86
CA LEU A 269 -5.72 -26.00 4.25
C LEU A 269 -6.83 -25.27 5.03
N ALA A 270 -7.75 -24.63 4.33
CA ALA A 270 -8.87 -23.90 4.92
C ALA A 270 -10.17 -24.06 4.10
N PRO A 271 -10.65 -25.30 3.88
CA PRO A 271 -11.75 -25.61 2.94
C PRO A 271 -13.11 -25.02 3.35
N SER A 272 -13.24 -24.47 4.55
CA SER A 272 -14.43 -23.70 4.97
C SER A 272 -14.56 -22.36 4.24
N PHE A 273 -13.45 -21.78 3.74
CA PHE A 273 -13.50 -20.59 2.92
C PHE A 273 -13.81 -20.96 1.47
N LYS A 274 -14.74 -20.22 0.86
CA LYS A 274 -15.15 -20.39 -0.54
C LYS A 274 -14.86 -19.10 -1.30
N PHE A 275 -14.57 -19.23 -2.60
CA PHE A 275 -14.40 -18.10 -3.52
C PHE A 275 -15.73 -17.72 -4.14
#